data_97f9d085fbd81c1c2286dffc8f58d76e
#
_entry.id   97f9d085fbd81c1c2286dffc8f58d76e
#
_cell.length_a   1.000
_cell.length_b   1.000
_cell.length_c   1.000
_cell.angle_alpha   90.00
_cell.angle_beta   90.00
_cell.angle_gamma   90.00
#
_symmetry.space_group_name_H-M   'P 1'
#
loop_
_entity.id
_entity.type
_entity.pdbx_description
1 polymer ?
#
loop_
_entity_poly.entity_id
_entity_poly.type
_entity_poly.pdbx_seq_one_letter_code
_entity_poly.pdbx_strand_id
1 'polypeptide(L)'
;MQKILSKPEYERRVAETRDARMAWWRDARFGMFVHFGAHTLLGRNEWVMALENWQIKDYEDVARQFRPEPGCTRQWAKLAAEAGMKYMVLTTRHHEGFSLWDSKVNPYNAVAHSGGFDIVKEFVESCHEFGLRVGFYFSLMDWHHPDSWRCAFDPEARARFQAFLTGMLKELLGGDYGKIDILWYDVSRPMESHEGWGSLQMNQMVRGLQPDIIINNRSKLDEDFSTPEEHLTAAEGKDWEACMTFNRISWGYLDSAQAGPYSYNSQGILRMLNTVCEAGGNLLLNIGPMPDGSVPPEAVEPLQTTGRWLKAYGDAAVYGRLTPCTVKRASGVGRFSQRGNKVYFWQFIQSPQLIFGGFETKLKAIRLLPGGTPIPFEQNSRQIVVTPPPAEQCDQIANITVFEMEFEDTPVQNRCSAYPQLHVGEVLVE
;
A
#
# COMPACT_ATOMS: atom_id res chain seq x y z
N MET A 1 23.97 -14.69 22.95
CA MET A 1 23.80 -13.85 21.73
C MET A 1 23.54 -14.77 20.54
N GLN A 2 22.48 -14.57 19.81
CA GLN A 2 22.22 -15.32 18.59
C GLN A 2 23.31 -14.96 17.56
N LYS A 3 23.92 -15.96 16.91
CA LYS A 3 24.96 -15.72 15.90
C LYS A 3 24.34 -14.97 14.73
N ILE A 4 24.90 -13.81 14.40
CA ILE A 4 24.47 -13.05 13.20
C ILE A 4 24.87 -13.86 11.97
N LEU A 5 23.90 -14.13 11.10
CA LEU A 5 24.10 -14.83 9.83
C LEU A 5 24.83 -13.93 8.84
N SER A 6 25.61 -14.52 7.96
CA SER A 6 26.09 -13.83 6.77
C SER A 6 24.92 -13.44 5.87
N LYS A 7 25.10 -12.43 5.00
CA LYS A 7 24.05 -11.98 4.06
C LYS A 7 23.51 -13.12 3.19
N PRO A 8 24.33 -13.99 2.55
CA PRO A 8 23.82 -15.10 1.74
C PRO A 8 23.01 -16.12 2.58
N GLU A 9 23.41 -16.41 3.82
CA GLU A 9 22.64 -17.30 4.70
C GLU A 9 21.31 -16.69 5.12
N TYR A 10 21.31 -15.39 5.39
CA TYR A 10 20.09 -14.65 5.75
C TYR A 10 19.11 -14.64 4.58
N GLU A 11 19.54 -14.24 3.39
CA GLU A 11 18.72 -14.18 2.18
C GLU A 11 18.13 -15.55 1.82
N ARG A 12 18.92 -16.63 1.97
CA ARG A 12 18.42 -18.00 1.78
C ARG A 12 17.30 -18.34 2.77
N ARG A 13 17.47 -18.04 4.06
CA ARG A 13 16.43 -18.30 5.09
C ARG A 13 15.16 -17.47 4.86
N VAL A 14 15.31 -16.22 4.45
CA VAL A 14 14.18 -15.36 4.08
C VAL A 14 13.41 -15.96 2.91
N ALA A 15 14.12 -16.43 1.88
CA ALA A 15 13.52 -17.07 0.70
C ALA A 15 12.78 -18.37 1.05
N GLU A 16 13.34 -19.23 1.90
CA GLU A 16 12.75 -20.51 2.31
C GLU A 16 11.36 -20.37 2.97
N THR A 17 11.11 -19.26 3.67
CA THR A 17 9.85 -19.02 4.41
C THR A 17 8.93 -17.99 3.74
N ARG A 18 9.40 -17.33 2.67
CA ARG A 18 8.74 -16.20 2.03
C ARG A 18 7.32 -16.52 1.57
N ASP A 19 7.12 -17.63 0.87
CA ASP A 19 5.81 -17.96 0.29
C ASP A 19 4.74 -18.15 1.34
N ALA A 20 5.06 -18.82 2.44
CA ALA A 20 4.13 -19.00 3.55
C ALA A 20 3.81 -17.66 4.23
N ARG A 21 4.82 -16.83 4.46
CA ARG A 21 4.70 -15.53 5.11
C ARG A 21 3.93 -14.52 4.25
N MET A 22 4.15 -14.53 2.92
CA MET A 22 3.53 -13.61 1.98
C MET A 22 2.12 -14.01 1.52
N ALA A 23 1.68 -15.24 1.79
CA ALA A 23 0.42 -15.76 1.27
C ALA A 23 -0.78 -14.86 1.57
N TRP A 24 -0.95 -14.45 2.82
CA TRP A 24 -2.05 -13.59 3.24
C TRP A 24 -2.01 -12.22 2.57
N TRP A 25 -0.81 -11.66 2.40
CA TRP A 25 -0.62 -10.32 1.82
C TRP A 25 -0.92 -10.31 0.32
N ARG A 26 -0.51 -11.38 -0.40
CA ARG A 26 -0.87 -11.56 -1.82
C ARG A 26 -2.38 -11.71 -2.01
N ASP A 27 -3.09 -12.26 -1.01
CA ASP A 27 -4.55 -12.41 -1.04
C ASP A 27 -5.27 -11.10 -0.65
N ALA A 28 -4.63 -10.23 0.10
CA ALA A 28 -5.20 -9.00 0.65
C ALA A 28 -5.43 -7.90 -0.39
N ARG A 29 -4.51 -7.68 -1.30
CA ARG A 29 -4.54 -6.74 -2.43
C ARG A 29 -4.72 -5.25 -2.10
N PHE A 30 -5.37 -4.89 -0.99
CA PHE A 30 -5.72 -3.51 -0.68
C PHE A 30 -5.50 -3.19 0.79
N GLY A 31 -4.72 -2.15 1.07
CA GLY A 31 -4.41 -1.64 2.40
C GLY A 31 -4.52 -0.13 2.50
N MET A 32 -4.57 0.38 3.74
CA MET A 32 -4.54 1.81 4.07
C MET A 32 -3.17 2.20 4.60
N PHE A 33 -2.57 3.21 4.02
CA PHE A 33 -1.45 3.92 4.59
C PHE A 33 -1.95 5.12 5.41
N VAL A 34 -1.35 5.41 6.54
CA VAL A 34 -1.70 6.57 7.36
C VAL A 34 -0.46 7.38 7.66
N HIS A 35 -0.36 8.57 7.07
CA HIS A 35 0.68 9.54 7.41
C HIS A 35 0.16 10.53 8.42
N PHE A 36 0.62 10.38 9.67
CA PHE A 36 0.18 11.17 10.80
C PHE A 36 1.36 11.53 11.71
N GLY A 37 1.40 12.73 12.24
CA GLY A 37 2.50 13.22 13.06
C GLY A 37 2.39 14.72 13.33
N ALA A 38 3.42 15.30 13.93
CA ALA A 38 3.43 16.73 14.27
C ALA A 38 3.28 17.65 13.05
N HIS A 39 3.70 17.21 11.86
CA HIS A 39 3.54 17.91 10.59
C HIS A 39 2.08 18.28 10.26
N THR A 40 1.12 17.50 10.75
CA THR A 40 -0.30 17.75 10.46
C THR A 40 -0.79 19.07 11.01
N LEU A 41 -0.18 19.56 12.11
CA LEU A 41 -0.49 20.86 12.70
C LEU A 41 -0.25 22.03 11.74
N LEU A 42 0.71 21.87 10.84
CA LEU A 42 1.06 22.90 9.86
C LEU A 42 0.22 22.80 8.57
N GLY A 43 -0.34 21.63 8.26
CA GLY A 43 -1.25 21.42 7.12
C GLY A 43 -0.65 21.73 5.76
N ARG A 44 0.68 21.58 5.60
CA ARG A 44 1.40 21.98 4.39
C ARG A 44 2.33 20.92 3.81
N ASN A 45 2.13 19.66 4.12
CA ASN A 45 2.96 18.53 3.69
C ASN A 45 3.76 17.91 4.85
N GLU A 46 4.03 16.61 4.77
CA GLU A 46 4.82 15.86 5.76
C GLU A 46 6.32 16.20 5.74
N TRP A 47 6.80 16.82 4.65
CA TRP A 47 8.18 17.32 4.51
C TRP A 47 8.34 18.78 4.97
N VAL A 48 7.30 19.40 5.50
CA VAL A 48 7.27 20.83 5.85
C VAL A 48 8.48 21.28 6.68
N MET A 49 8.94 20.46 7.63
CA MET A 49 10.12 20.77 8.44
C MET A 49 11.37 21.03 7.59
N ALA A 50 11.61 20.18 6.60
CA ALA A 50 12.76 20.29 5.70
C ALA A 50 12.54 21.33 4.60
N LEU A 51 11.37 21.35 3.97
CA LEU A 51 11.07 22.24 2.84
C LEU A 51 11.04 23.72 3.27
N GLU A 52 10.60 24.02 4.48
CA GLU A 52 10.53 25.36 5.03
C GLU A 52 11.75 25.73 5.90
N ASN A 53 12.76 24.86 5.98
CA ASN A 53 13.98 25.07 6.78
C ASN A 53 13.71 25.42 8.26
N TRP A 54 12.78 24.70 8.89
CA TRP A 54 12.51 24.87 10.30
C TRP A 54 13.74 24.56 11.15
N GLN A 55 14.03 25.42 12.12
CA GLN A 55 15.01 25.06 13.15
C GLN A 55 14.43 23.99 14.07
N ILE A 56 15.27 23.03 14.49
CA ILE A 56 14.84 21.90 15.33
C ILE A 56 14.03 22.37 16.53
N LYS A 57 14.54 23.40 17.25
CA LYS A 57 13.90 23.94 18.44
C LYS A 57 12.51 24.54 18.16
N ASP A 58 12.37 25.25 17.05
CA ASP A 58 11.09 25.88 16.69
C ASP A 58 10.06 24.81 16.28
N TYR A 59 10.53 23.75 15.62
CA TYR A 59 9.67 22.62 15.27
C TYR A 59 9.28 21.74 16.47
N GLU A 60 10.16 21.62 17.48
CA GLU A 60 9.82 21.00 18.77
C GLU A 60 8.67 21.73 19.46
N ASP A 61 8.62 23.08 19.37
CA ASP A 61 7.52 23.87 19.92
C ASP A 61 6.19 23.67 19.16
N VAL A 62 6.25 23.40 17.86
CA VAL A 62 5.08 22.94 17.09
C VAL A 62 4.65 21.56 17.58
N ALA A 63 5.57 20.59 17.61
CA ALA A 63 5.28 19.23 18.03
C ALA A 63 4.72 19.15 19.46
N ARG A 64 5.11 20.07 20.35
CA ARG A 64 4.58 20.15 21.71
C ARG A 64 3.07 20.41 21.76
N GLN A 65 2.50 20.93 20.68
CA GLN A 65 1.07 21.21 20.55
C GLN A 65 0.29 20.02 19.94
N PHE A 66 0.97 18.96 19.53
CA PHE A 66 0.34 17.81 18.89
C PHE A 66 -0.49 17.00 19.90
N ARG A 67 -1.81 17.14 19.82
CA ARG A 67 -2.79 16.50 20.72
C ARG A 67 -4.02 16.06 19.93
N PRO A 68 -3.92 14.94 19.21
CA PRO A 68 -5.09 14.38 18.54
C PRO A 68 -6.12 13.89 19.57
N GLU A 69 -7.35 13.75 19.13
CA GLU A 69 -8.44 13.24 19.94
C GLU A 69 -8.27 11.72 20.15
N PRO A 70 -8.42 11.22 21.41
CA PRO A 70 -8.46 9.78 21.66
C PRO A 70 -9.59 9.11 20.86
N GLY A 71 -9.33 7.94 20.31
CA GLY A 71 -10.28 7.22 19.44
C GLY A 71 -10.15 7.59 17.96
N CYS A 72 -9.23 8.48 17.56
CA CYS A 72 -9.01 8.83 16.16
C CYS A 72 -8.57 7.62 15.32
N THR A 73 -7.70 6.78 15.84
CA THR A 73 -7.22 5.58 15.13
C THR A 73 -8.35 4.57 14.89
N ARG A 74 -9.35 4.54 15.78
CA ARG A 74 -10.53 3.70 15.62
C ARG A 74 -11.39 4.15 14.44
N GLN A 75 -11.46 5.47 14.19
CA GLN A 75 -12.15 6.00 13.01
C GLN A 75 -11.43 5.57 11.72
N TRP A 76 -10.09 5.59 11.69
CA TRP A 76 -9.30 5.14 10.55
C TRP A 76 -9.50 3.65 10.26
N ALA A 77 -9.40 2.81 11.31
CA ALA A 77 -9.56 1.36 11.18
C ALA A 77 -10.98 0.98 10.74
N LYS A 78 -12.01 1.66 11.27
CA LYS A 78 -13.39 1.49 10.82
C LYS A 78 -13.54 1.82 9.35
N LEU A 79 -13.03 2.98 8.91
CA LEU A 79 -13.10 3.40 7.51
C LEU A 79 -12.33 2.45 6.58
N ALA A 80 -11.15 1.98 7.00
CA ALA A 80 -10.36 1.00 6.23
C ALA A 80 -11.14 -0.31 6.05
N ALA A 81 -11.76 -0.83 7.11
CA ALA A 81 -12.59 -2.03 7.04
C ALA A 81 -13.83 -1.80 6.16
N GLU A 82 -14.52 -0.67 6.31
CA GLU A 82 -15.65 -0.27 5.46
C GLU A 82 -15.24 -0.13 3.99
N ALA A 83 -14.03 0.36 3.71
CA ALA A 83 -13.48 0.46 2.36
C ALA A 83 -13.05 -0.91 1.77
N GLY A 84 -13.12 -1.99 2.53
CA GLY A 84 -12.72 -3.34 2.10
C GLY A 84 -11.22 -3.62 2.22
N MET A 85 -10.45 -2.74 2.84
CA MET A 85 -9.03 -2.94 3.07
C MET A 85 -8.77 -4.08 4.07
N LYS A 86 -7.62 -4.73 3.98
CA LYS A 86 -7.26 -5.92 4.78
C LYS A 86 -6.14 -5.66 5.78
N TYR A 87 -5.43 -4.58 5.65
CA TYR A 87 -4.34 -4.17 6.51
C TYR A 87 -4.19 -2.65 6.53
N MET A 88 -3.52 -2.17 7.55
CA MET A 88 -3.15 -0.75 7.67
C MET A 88 -1.67 -0.64 8.01
N VAL A 89 -1.04 0.43 7.52
CA VAL A 89 0.35 0.79 7.85
C VAL A 89 0.34 2.22 8.41
N LEU A 90 0.79 2.39 9.65
CA LEU A 90 0.89 3.70 10.31
C LEU A 90 2.34 4.21 10.27
N THR A 91 2.54 5.47 9.94
CA THR A 91 3.83 6.14 10.17
C THR A 91 4.08 6.28 11.69
N THR A 92 4.68 5.24 12.31
CA THR A 92 4.98 5.29 13.73
C THR A 92 5.99 6.40 14.07
N ARG A 93 6.88 6.70 13.12
CA ARG A 93 7.81 7.84 13.14
C ARG A 93 8.20 8.20 11.71
N HIS A 94 7.88 9.42 11.30
CA HIS A 94 8.29 9.98 10.00
C HIS A 94 9.69 10.65 10.10
N HIS A 95 10.18 11.25 9.01
CA HIS A 95 11.52 11.85 8.92
C HIS A 95 11.76 13.00 9.93
N GLU A 96 10.72 13.67 10.40
CA GLU A 96 10.79 14.71 11.44
C GLU A 96 11.27 14.17 12.80
N GLY A 97 11.38 12.85 12.95
CA GLY A 97 11.89 12.19 14.15
C GLY A 97 10.89 12.05 15.30
N PHE A 98 9.65 12.57 15.15
CA PHE A 98 8.63 12.52 16.18
C PHE A 98 7.98 11.15 16.26
N SER A 99 8.10 10.49 17.42
CA SER A 99 7.57 9.15 17.66
C SER A 99 6.12 9.21 18.14
N LEU A 100 5.23 8.39 17.57
CA LEU A 100 3.82 8.34 17.94
C LEU A 100 3.50 7.43 19.13
N TRP A 101 4.50 6.79 19.75
CA TRP A 101 4.37 5.92 20.93
C TRP A 101 5.15 6.46 22.12
N ASP A 102 4.91 5.90 23.31
CA ASP A 102 5.61 6.23 24.55
C ASP A 102 7.04 5.64 24.56
N SER A 103 7.89 6.13 23.64
CA SER A 103 9.27 5.67 23.53
C SER A 103 10.10 6.06 24.74
N LYS A 104 10.86 5.10 25.26
CA LYS A 104 11.86 5.32 26.29
C LYS A 104 13.24 5.59 25.70
N VAL A 105 13.42 5.28 24.42
CA VAL A 105 14.64 5.55 23.64
C VAL A 105 14.63 6.96 23.07
N ASN A 106 13.47 7.42 22.59
CA ASN A 106 13.28 8.74 21.99
C ASN A 106 12.33 9.61 22.84
N PRO A 107 12.83 10.60 23.60
CA PRO A 107 11.97 11.51 24.37
C PRO A 107 11.14 12.47 23.52
N TYR A 108 11.50 12.62 22.24
CA TYR A 108 10.75 13.41 21.26
C TYR A 108 9.58 12.57 20.72
N ASN A 109 8.52 12.48 21.52
CA ASN A 109 7.39 11.59 21.23
C ASN A 109 6.04 12.16 21.70
N ALA A 110 4.95 11.55 21.26
CA ALA A 110 3.58 11.99 21.50
C ALA A 110 3.19 12.00 22.99
N VAL A 111 3.82 11.18 23.83
CA VAL A 111 3.51 11.12 25.26
C VAL A 111 4.40 12.06 26.06
N ALA A 112 5.72 11.85 26.00
CA ALA A 112 6.68 12.60 26.84
C ALA A 112 6.82 14.07 26.41
N HIS A 113 6.85 14.33 25.08
CA HIS A 113 7.07 15.69 24.57
C HIS A 113 5.78 16.50 24.47
N SER A 114 4.73 15.90 23.94
CA SER A 114 3.45 16.59 23.75
C SER A 114 2.47 16.43 24.92
N GLY A 115 2.65 15.41 25.78
CA GLY A 115 1.74 15.09 26.88
C GLY A 115 0.40 14.49 26.41
N GLY A 116 0.41 13.86 25.23
CA GLY A 116 -0.72 13.10 24.67
C GLY A 116 -0.74 11.65 25.13
N PHE A 117 -1.13 10.76 24.26
CA PHE A 117 -1.23 9.32 24.51
C PHE A 117 -0.42 8.50 23.49
N ASP A 118 -0.28 7.20 23.75
CA ASP A 118 0.36 6.25 22.85
C ASP A 118 -0.56 5.92 21.67
N ILE A 119 -0.37 6.62 20.55
CA ILE A 119 -1.18 6.49 19.34
C ILE A 119 -0.94 5.13 18.67
N VAL A 120 0.29 4.60 18.76
CA VAL A 120 0.63 3.28 18.18
C VAL A 120 -0.14 2.18 18.90
N LYS A 121 -0.27 2.26 20.23
CA LYS A 121 -1.07 1.32 21.01
C LYS A 121 -2.53 1.36 20.60
N GLU A 122 -3.13 2.54 20.57
CA GLU A 122 -4.53 2.71 20.15
C GLU A 122 -4.75 2.22 18.72
N PHE A 123 -3.79 2.47 17.81
CA PHE A 123 -3.84 2.00 16.42
C PHE A 123 -3.88 0.47 16.32
N VAL A 124 -3.03 -0.23 17.06
CA VAL A 124 -2.99 -1.69 17.08
C VAL A 124 -4.30 -2.27 17.61
N GLU A 125 -4.81 -1.72 18.72
CA GLU A 125 -6.10 -2.13 19.31
C GLU A 125 -7.25 -1.90 18.32
N SER A 126 -7.23 -0.76 17.61
CA SER A 126 -8.22 -0.43 16.58
C SER A 126 -8.16 -1.38 15.38
N CYS A 127 -6.97 -1.71 14.88
CA CYS A 127 -6.81 -2.68 13.81
C CYS A 127 -7.38 -4.06 14.20
N HIS A 128 -7.10 -4.52 15.41
CA HIS A 128 -7.59 -5.80 15.91
C HIS A 128 -9.13 -5.80 16.06
N GLU A 129 -9.73 -4.69 16.55
CA GLU A 129 -11.19 -4.56 16.65
C GLU A 129 -11.89 -4.75 15.30
N PHE A 130 -11.30 -4.24 14.22
CA PHE A 130 -11.89 -4.32 12.88
C PHE A 130 -11.30 -5.45 12.01
N GLY A 131 -10.51 -6.37 12.59
CA GLY A 131 -9.97 -7.54 11.90
C GLY A 131 -8.92 -7.20 10.82
N LEU A 132 -8.21 -6.08 10.97
CA LEU A 132 -7.17 -5.63 10.06
C LEU A 132 -5.79 -6.11 10.52
N ARG A 133 -4.92 -6.43 9.56
CA ARG A 133 -3.51 -6.69 9.83
C ARG A 133 -2.76 -5.40 10.13
N VAL A 134 -1.77 -5.50 11.02
CA VAL A 134 -1.04 -4.34 11.55
C VAL A 134 0.29 -4.17 10.85
N GLY A 135 0.52 -2.99 10.30
CA GLY A 135 1.80 -2.58 9.73
C GLY A 135 2.34 -1.31 10.39
N PHE A 136 3.65 -1.29 10.57
CA PHE A 136 4.39 -0.12 11.05
C PHE A 136 5.33 0.39 9.96
N TYR A 137 5.15 1.65 9.57
CA TYR A 137 6.15 2.39 8.83
C TYR A 137 7.18 2.95 9.81
N PHE A 138 8.44 2.87 9.45
CA PHE A 138 9.55 3.37 10.24
C PHE A 138 10.59 4.04 9.34
N SER A 139 10.76 5.35 9.48
CA SER A 139 11.80 6.08 8.76
C SER A 139 13.19 5.72 9.27
N LEU A 140 14.11 5.41 8.36
CA LEU A 140 15.53 5.30 8.68
C LEU A 140 16.20 6.69 8.76
N MET A 141 15.68 7.67 8.02
CA MET A 141 16.10 9.07 8.12
C MET A 141 15.46 9.75 9.34
N ASP A 142 16.18 10.71 9.93
CA ASP A 142 15.71 11.47 11.07
C ASP A 142 16.30 12.89 11.02
N TRP A 143 15.45 13.89 10.93
CA TRP A 143 15.90 15.31 10.87
C TRP A 143 16.13 15.91 12.24
N HIS A 144 15.64 15.28 13.31
CA HIS A 144 15.77 15.75 14.68
C HIS A 144 17.04 15.22 15.36
N HIS A 145 17.42 13.95 15.08
CA HIS A 145 18.53 13.31 15.79
C HIS A 145 19.89 13.88 15.36
N PRO A 146 20.76 14.31 16.29
CA PRO A 146 22.02 15.00 15.98
C PRO A 146 23.02 14.17 15.19
N ASP A 147 22.97 12.85 15.30
CA ASP A 147 23.84 11.93 14.57
C ASP A 147 23.27 11.47 13.23
N SER A 148 22.02 11.78 12.91
CA SER A 148 21.35 11.25 11.71
C SER A 148 22.05 11.63 10.40
N TRP A 149 22.53 12.88 10.29
CA TRP A 149 23.31 13.32 9.13
C TRP A 149 24.79 12.96 9.23
N ARG A 150 25.34 13.05 10.44
CA ARG A 150 26.75 12.77 10.72
C ARG A 150 27.11 11.30 10.50
N CYS A 151 26.15 10.38 10.64
CA CYS A 151 26.35 8.94 10.47
C CYS A 151 26.95 8.55 9.12
N ALA A 152 26.82 9.40 8.08
CA ALA A 152 27.37 9.14 6.75
C ALA A 152 28.91 9.16 6.73
N PHE A 153 29.52 10.02 7.52
CA PHE A 153 30.98 10.27 7.49
C PHE A 153 31.69 10.09 8.84
N ASP A 154 30.94 9.95 9.94
CA ASP A 154 31.47 9.75 11.30
C ASP A 154 31.07 8.34 11.80
N PRO A 155 32.02 7.38 11.92
CA PRO A 155 31.71 6.03 12.35
C PRO A 155 31.15 5.93 13.79
N GLU A 156 31.53 6.81 14.69
CA GLU A 156 31.01 6.83 16.06
C GLU A 156 29.57 7.37 16.09
N ALA A 157 29.28 8.43 15.35
CA ALA A 157 27.92 8.92 15.15
C ALA A 157 27.04 7.85 14.51
N ARG A 158 27.58 7.12 13.53
CA ARG A 158 26.88 5.98 12.91
C ARG A 158 26.52 4.90 13.90
N ALA A 159 27.47 4.50 14.74
CA ALA A 159 27.23 3.47 15.74
C ALA A 159 26.15 3.89 16.77
N ARG A 160 26.18 5.16 17.22
CA ARG A 160 25.14 5.69 18.11
C ARG A 160 23.78 5.75 17.44
N PHE A 161 23.73 6.21 16.19
CA PHE A 161 22.47 6.31 15.45
C PHE A 161 21.87 4.94 15.13
N GLN A 162 22.69 3.96 14.73
CA GLN A 162 22.22 2.58 14.55
C GLN A 162 21.69 1.98 15.85
N ALA A 163 22.34 2.24 16.99
CA ALA A 163 21.87 1.80 18.30
C ALA A 163 20.52 2.44 18.67
N PHE A 164 20.33 3.72 18.37
CA PHE A 164 19.09 4.46 18.55
C PHE A 164 17.94 3.84 17.71
N LEU A 165 18.15 3.64 16.40
CA LEU A 165 17.16 3.02 15.52
C LEU A 165 16.80 1.59 15.98
N THR A 166 17.82 0.81 16.33
CA THR A 166 17.63 -0.56 16.82
C THR A 166 16.88 -0.60 18.14
N GLY A 167 17.14 0.36 19.04
CA GLY A 167 16.43 0.51 20.30
C GLY A 167 14.93 0.77 20.10
N MET A 168 14.59 1.70 19.24
CA MET A 168 13.19 2.01 18.89
C MET A 168 12.47 0.83 18.23
N LEU A 169 13.13 0.11 17.31
CA LEU A 169 12.54 -1.08 16.70
C LEU A 169 12.29 -2.19 17.73
N LYS A 170 13.13 -2.32 18.75
CA LYS A 170 12.88 -3.25 19.86
C LYS A 170 11.65 -2.86 20.68
N GLU A 171 11.42 -1.58 20.91
CA GLU A 171 10.20 -1.13 21.57
C GLU A 171 8.96 -1.48 20.74
N LEU A 172 8.97 -1.16 19.44
CA LEU A 172 7.84 -1.40 18.56
C LEU A 172 7.51 -2.89 18.33
N LEU A 173 8.54 -3.75 18.29
CA LEU A 173 8.42 -5.14 17.86
C LEU A 173 8.66 -6.16 18.97
N GLY A 174 9.03 -5.71 20.16
CA GLY A 174 9.41 -6.56 21.29
C GLY A 174 8.26 -7.30 21.97
N GLY A 175 7.02 -7.04 21.57
CA GLY A 175 5.85 -7.77 22.07
C GLY A 175 4.82 -6.92 22.79
N ASP A 176 5.14 -5.71 23.23
CA ASP A 176 4.20 -4.82 23.95
C ASP A 176 2.99 -4.41 23.09
N TYR A 177 3.17 -4.39 21.76
CA TYR A 177 2.12 -4.15 20.77
C TYR A 177 1.57 -5.45 20.13
N GLY A 178 1.99 -6.62 20.65
CA GLY A 178 1.56 -7.92 20.13
C GLY A 178 2.18 -8.28 18.79
N LYS A 179 1.40 -8.94 17.92
CA LYS A 179 1.85 -9.36 16.60
C LYS A 179 1.79 -8.19 15.61
N ILE A 180 2.92 -7.93 14.95
CA ILE A 180 3.04 -6.96 13.87
C ILE A 180 3.27 -7.72 12.56
N ASP A 181 2.43 -7.46 11.56
CA ASP A 181 2.44 -8.20 10.29
C ASP A 181 3.36 -7.58 9.24
N ILE A 182 3.55 -6.26 9.25
CA ILE A 182 4.34 -5.53 8.25
C ILE A 182 5.30 -4.55 8.93
N LEU A 183 6.56 -4.56 8.51
CA LEU A 183 7.51 -3.47 8.76
C LEU A 183 7.84 -2.79 7.44
N TRP A 184 7.45 -1.55 7.31
CA TRP A 184 7.62 -0.72 6.15
C TRP A 184 8.71 0.33 6.41
N TYR A 185 9.95 0.04 6.05
CA TYR A 185 11.05 1.02 6.12
C TYR A 185 10.91 2.10 5.06
N ASP A 186 11.41 3.29 5.37
CA ASP A 186 11.47 4.37 4.41
C ASP A 186 12.77 5.15 4.48
N VAL A 187 13.06 5.83 3.40
CA VAL A 187 14.22 6.63 3.04
C VAL A 187 15.52 6.20 3.68
N SER A 188 16.32 5.54 2.88
CA SER A 188 17.67 5.11 3.24
C SER A 188 18.72 6.15 2.86
N ARG A 189 18.57 7.37 3.40
CA ARG A 189 19.56 8.44 3.32
C ARG A 189 19.92 8.90 4.73
N PRO A 190 21.17 9.34 4.98
CA PRO A 190 22.23 9.63 4.01
C PRO A 190 23.07 8.41 3.57
N MET A 191 22.81 7.21 4.09
CA MET A 191 23.60 6.03 3.74
C MET A 191 23.00 5.26 2.55
N GLU A 192 23.87 4.77 1.65
CA GLU A 192 23.45 4.16 0.38
C GLU A 192 23.53 2.63 0.38
N SER A 193 24.02 2.01 1.48
CA SER A 193 24.20 0.56 1.56
C SER A 193 23.58 -0.06 2.82
N HIS A 194 23.33 -1.36 2.75
CA HIS A 194 22.83 -2.12 3.89
C HIS A 194 23.88 -2.21 5.03
N GLU A 195 25.17 -2.17 4.71
CA GLU A 195 26.24 -2.15 5.71
C GLU A 195 26.22 -0.83 6.48
N GLY A 196 26.07 0.28 5.76
CA GLY A 196 25.98 1.61 6.35
C GLY A 196 24.86 1.72 7.37
N TRP A 197 23.69 1.18 7.06
CA TRP A 197 22.55 1.14 7.96
C TRP A 197 22.64 0.06 9.04
N GLY A 198 23.49 -0.95 8.88
CA GLY A 198 23.48 -2.15 9.73
C GLY A 198 22.21 -2.99 9.51
N SER A 199 21.63 -2.92 8.31
CA SER A 199 20.33 -3.52 8.01
C SER A 199 20.31 -5.02 8.21
N LEU A 200 21.41 -5.71 7.91
CA LEU A 200 21.49 -7.15 8.10
C LEU A 200 21.28 -7.56 9.57
N GLN A 201 21.93 -6.85 10.49
CA GLN A 201 21.79 -7.08 11.93
C GLN A 201 20.40 -6.68 12.42
N MET A 202 19.93 -5.54 11.93
CA MET A 202 18.62 -4.97 12.29
C MET A 202 17.48 -5.87 11.83
N ASN A 203 17.47 -6.34 10.58
CA ASN A 203 16.41 -7.21 10.07
C ASN A 203 16.45 -8.62 10.67
N GLN A 204 17.64 -9.16 10.99
CA GLN A 204 17.74 -10.41 11.74
C GLN A 204 17.15 -10.28 13.16
N MET A 205 17.40 -9.15 13.82
CA MET A 205 16.78 -8.85 15.13
C MET A 205 15.25 -8.75 14.98
N VAL A 206 14.76 -8.00 13.99
CA VAL A 206 13.32 -7.85 13.70
C VAL A 206 12.66 -9.22 13.50
N ARG A 207 13.21 -10.07 12.63
CA ARG A 207 12.67 -11.42 12.39
C ARG A 207 12.83 -12.36 13.60
N GLY A 208 13.78 -12.10 14.47
CA GLY A 208 13.90 -12.81 15.74
C GLY A 208 12.78 -12.46 16.72
N LEU A 209 12.29 -11.22 16.70
CA LEU A 209 11.18 -10.74 17.53
C LEU A 209 9.82 -11.09 16.92
N GLN A 210 9.69 -10.97 15.59
CA GLN A 210 8.46 -11.17 14.82
C GLN A 210 8.75 -12.11 13.63
N PRO A 211 8.71 -13.44 13.80
CA PRO A 211 9.15 -14.39 12.76
C PRO A 211 8.35 -14.33 11.45
N ASP A 212 7.07 -13.97 11.53
CA ASP A 212 6.15 -13.91 10.39
C ASP A 212 6.04 -12.52 9.75
N ILE A 213 6.79 -11.54 10.26
CA ILE A 213 6.72 -10.16 9.74
C ILE A 213 7.21 -10.10 8.29
N ILE A 214 6.48 -9.37 7.44
CA ILE A 214 6.96 -9.04 6.10
C ILE A 214 7.65 -7.68 6.12
N ILE A 215 8.73 -7.54 5.34
CA ILE A 215 9.58 -6.35 5.31
C ILE A 215 9.75 -5.91 3.86
N ASN A 216 9.67 -4.59 3.61
CA ASN A 216 9.94 -4.03 2.30
C ASN A 216 11.46 -3.90 2.03
N ASN A 217 11.81 -3.59 0.77
CA ASN A 217 13.21 -3.52 0.33
C ASN A 217 13.94 -2.18 0.65
N ARG A 218 13.29 -1.24 1.36
CA ARG A 218 13.87 0.11 1.57
C ARG A 218 15.02 0.17 2.57
N SER A 219 15.28 -0.91 3.32
CA SER A 219 16.50 -1.05 4.14
C SER A 219 17.77 -1.38 3.34
N LYS A 220 17.73 -1.35 2.01
CA LYS A 220 18.81 -1.74 1.08
C LYS A 220 19.15 -3.25 1.12
N LEU A 221 18.31 -4.07 1.72
CA LEU A 221 18.30 -5.52 1.56
C LEU A 221 17.15 -5.93 0.64
N ASP A 222 17.36 -7.02 -0.09
CA ASP A 222 16.31 -7.62 -0.90
C ASP A 222 15.40 -8.48 -0.01
N GLU A 223 14.38 -7.84 0.54
CA GLU A 223 13.43 -8.41 1.47
C GLU A 223 12.16 -8.95 0.74
N ASP A 224 11.01 -8.90 1.38
CA ASP A 224 9.82 -9.61 0.91
C ASP A 224 9.15 -8.95 -0.31
N PHE A 225 9.09 -7.62 -0.37
CA PHE A 225 8.42 -6.90 -1.44
C PHE A 225 9.05 -5.54 -1.74
N SER A 226 8.83 -5.05 -2.96
CA SER A 226 9.25 -3.72 -3.40
C SER A 226 8.08 -2.73 -3.34
N THR A 227 8.40 -1.44 -3.28
CA THR A 227 7.43 -0.37 -3.04
C THR A 227 7.56 0.75 -4.08
N PRO A 228 7.04 0.57 -5.31
CA PRO A 228 6.89 1.68 -6.23
C PRO A 228 5.96 2.75 -5.62
N GLU A 229 6.39 4.02 -5.73
CA GLU A 229 5.73 5.16 -5.11
C GLU A 229 5.19 6.10 -6.18
N GLU A 230 3.90 6.47 -6.07
CA GLU A 230 3.16 7.30 -7.01
C GLU A 230 3.13 6.75 -8.47
N HIS A 231 3.42 5.46 -8.64
CA HIS A 231 3.25 4.78 -9.91
C HIS A 231 2.86 3.30 -9.74
N LEU A 232 2.12 2.78 -10.71
CA LEU A 232 1.52 1.43 -10.66
C LEU A 232 2.30 0.43 -11.53
N THR A 233 3.63 0.49 -11.49
CA THR A 233 4.50 -0.35 -12.33
C THR A 233 5.05 -1.51 -11.53
N ALA A 234 4.84 -2.73 -12.04
CA ALA A 234 5.37 -3.93 -11.42
C ALA A 234 6.90 -3.98 -11.47
N ALA A 235 7.53 -4.39 -10.37
CA ALA A 235 8.91 -4.88 -10.42
C ALA A 235 8.89 -6.31 -10.98
N GLU A 236 9.65 -6.57 -12.03
CA GLU A 236 9.69 -7.91 -12.64
C GLU A 236 10.15 -8.98 -11.63
N GLY A 237 9.38 -10.07 -11.55
CA GLY A 237 9.72 -11.26 -10.77
C GLY A 237 9.67 -11.12 -9.25
N LYS A 238 9.10 -10.03 -8.71
CA LYS A 238 9.01 -9.78 -7.26
C LYS A 238 7.59 -9.42 -6.84
N ASP A 239 7.27 -9.74 -5.58
CA ASP A 239 6.10 -9.15 -4.93
C ASP A 239 6.30 -7.63 -4.80
N TRP A 240 5.23 -6.86 -5.01
CA TRP A 240 5.29 -5.41 -4.99
C TRP A 240 4.00 -4.77 -4.51
N GLU A 241 4.12 -3.59 -3.92
CA GLU A 241 3.02 -2.79 -3.42
C GLU A 241 3.16 -1.35 -3.89
N ALA A 242 2.21 -0.89 -4.70
CA ALA A 242 2.16 0.52 -5.06
C ALA A 242 1.60 1.33 -3.89
N CYS A 243 2.37 2.28 -3.36
CA CYS A 243 1.86 3.25 -2.41
C CYS A 243 1.49 4.55 -3.13
N MET A 244 0.26 5.03 -2.86
CA MET A 244 -0.34 6.16 -3.58
C MET A 244 -0.93 7.15 -2.59
N THR A 245 -0.69 8.45 -2.81
CA THR A 245 -1.39 9.51 -2.07
C THR A 245 -2.83 9.63 -2.52
N PHE A 246 -3.73 10.09 -1.64
CA PHE A 246 -5.14 10.27 -2.00
C PHE A 246 -5.36 11.54 -2.84
N ASN A 247 -4.56 12.56 -2.63
CA ASN A 247 -4.66 13.85 -3.31
C ASN A 247 -3.64 14.03 -4.45
N ARG A 248 -2.71 13.09 -4.66
CA ARG A 248 -1.60 13.14 -5.62
C ARG A 248 -0.58 14.26 -5.36
N ILE A 249 -0.53 14.81 -4.16
CA ILE A 249 0.32 15.95 -3.82
C ILE A 249 1.14 15.68 -2.55
N SER A 250 0.53 15.10 -1.53
CA SER A 250 1.12 14.95 -0.20
C SER A 250 0.69 13.65 0.49
N TRP A 251 1.59 13.08 1.27
CA TRP A 251 1.28 11.96 2.16
C TRP A 251 0.63 12.46 3.45
N GLY A 252 1.14 13.52 4.04
CA GLY A 252 0.55 14.18 5.20
C GLY A 252 -0.67 15.03 4.86
N TYR A 253 -1.35 15.49 5.90
CA TYR A 253 -2.48 16.39 5.77
C TYR A 253 -2.10 17.69 5.03
N LEU A 254 -2.92 18.07 4.08
CA LEU A 254 -2.91 19.39 3.48
C LEU A 254 -4.20 20.12 3.82
N ASP A 255 -4.08 21.35 4.32
CA ASP A 255 -5.22 22.22 4.50
C ASP A 255 -5.93 22.44 3.15
N SER A 256 -7.24 22.27 3.11
CA SER A 256 -8.05 22.38 1.89
C SER A 256 -7.92 23.73 1.18
N ALA A 257 -7.57 24.80 1.91
CA ALA A 257 -7.26 26.11 1.33
C ALA A 257 -5.95 26.14 0.54
N GLN A 258 -5.06 25.15 0.75
CA GLN A 258 -3.74 25.05 0.12
C GLN A 258 -3.65 23.91 -0.88
N ALA A 259 -4.46 22.87 -0.70
CA ALA A 259 -4.57 21.77 -1.62
C ALA A 259 -5.69 22.02 -2.63
N GLY A 260 -5.46 21.72 -3.87
CA GLY A 260 -6.56 21.57 -4.84
C GLY A 260 -7.51 20.44 -4.41
N PRO A 261 -8.60 20.22 -5.13
CA PRO A 261 -9.55 19.15 -4.81
C PRO A 261 -8.85 17.80 -4.82
N TYR A 262 -9.30 16.88 -3.94
CA TYR A 262 -8.83 15.51 -3.93
C TYR A 262 -9.00 14.87 -5.31
N SER A 263 -7.94 14.21 -5.80
CA SER A 263 -7.87 13.74 -7.19
C SER A 263 -8.58 12.41 -7.40
N TYR A 264 -8.79 11.62 -6.35
CA TYR A 264 -9.40 10.31 -6.47
C TYR A 264 -10.84 10.28 -5.98
N ASN A 265 -11.70 9.74 -6.82
CA ASN A 265 -13.03 9.26 -6.49
C ASN A 265 -13.01 7.72 -6.46
N SER A 266 -14.13 7.09 -6.15
CA SER A 266 -14.24 5.63 -6.10
C SER A 266 -13.83 4.94 -7.40
N GLN A 267 -14.18 5.51 -8.56
CA GLN A 267 -13.74 4.96 -9.84
C GLN A 267 -12.22 5.03 -10.03
N GLY A 268 -11.58 6.13 -9.62
CA GLY A 268 -10.13 6.27 -9.65
C GLY A 268 -9.44 5.24 -8.78
N ILE A 269 -9.92 5.03 -7.55
CA ILE A 269 -9.41 4.02 -6.62
C ILE A 269 -9.56 2.62 -7.22
N LEU A 270 -10.73 2.26 -7.73
CA LEU A 270 -10.99 0.96 -8.33
C LEU A 270 -10.17 0.71 -9.61
N ARG A 271 -9.89 1.75 -10.41
CA ARG A 271 -8.99 1.64 -11.56
C ARG A 271 -7.54 1.36 -11.15
N MET A 272 -7.04 2.02 -10.08
CA MET A 272 -5.72 1.71 -9.52
C MET A 272 -5.67 0.28 -9.01
N LEU A 273 -6.69 -0.13 -8.24
CA LEU A 273 -6.79 -1.48 -7.69
C LEU A 273 -6.84 -2.54 -8.80
N ASN A 274 -7.59 -2.32 -9.87
CA ASN A 274 -7.57 -3.21 -11.02
C ASN A 274 -6.18 -3.31 -11.66
N THR A 275 -5.49 -2.16 -11.83
CA THR A 275 -4.15 -2.14 -12.45
C THR A 275 -3.14 -2.96 -11.63
N VAL A 276 -3.16 -2.85 -10.30
CA VAL A 276 -2.25 -3.67 -9.46
C VAL A 276 -2.68 -5.14 -9.47
N CYS A 277 -3.97 -5.45 -9.45
CA CYS A 277 -4.47 -6.83 -9.55
C CYS A 277 -4.09 -7.49 -10.88
N GLU A 278 -4.20 -6.76 -12.00
CA GLU A 278 -3.76 -7.22 -13.33
C GLU A 278 -2.29 -7.64 -13.35
N ALA A 279 -1.45 -6.89 -12.64
CA ALA A 279 -0.01 -7.11 -12.58
C ALA A 279 0.46 -7.94 -11.36
N GLY A 280 -0.46 -8.41 -10.53
CA GLY A 280 -0.17 -9.27 -9.38
C GLY A 280 0.35 -8.54 -8.12
N GLY A 281 0.23 -7.21 -8.06
CA GLY A 281 0.66 -6.40 -6.92
C GLY A 281 -0.43 -6.07 -5.91
N ASN A 282 -0.09 -5.26 -4.91
CA ASN A 282 -1.00 -4.68 -3.92
C ASN A 282 -1.09 -3.16 -4.08
N LEU A 283 -2.20 -2.59 -3.63
CA LEU A 283 -2.41 -1.15 -3.50
C LEU A 283 -2.41 -0.76 -2.02
N LEU A 284 -1.53 0.16 -1.63
CA LEU A 284 -1.50 0.81 -0.33
C LEU A 284 -1.91 2.29 -0.53
N LEU A 285 -3.17 2.61 -0.25
CA LEU A 285 -3.72 3.94 -0.49
C LEU A 285 -3.66 4.75 0.80
N ASN A 286 -3.04 5.94 0.71
CA ASN A 286 -2.77 6.79 1.86
C ASN A 286 -3.97 7.66 2.26
N ILE A 287 -4.11 7.90 3.55
CA ILE A 287 -4.82 9.05 4.11
C ILE A 287 -3.86 9.89 4.94
N GLY A 288 -4.06 11.22 4.93
CA GLY A 288 -3.39 12.15 5.83
C GLY A 288 -4.41 12.74 6.80
N PRO A 289 -4.57 12.19 8.02
CA PRO A 289 -5.53 12.71 8.99
C PRO A 289 -5.27 14.16 9.39
N MET A 290 -6.33 14.89 9.72
CA MET A 290 -6.28 16.26 10.22
C MET A 290 -5.60 16.34 11.60
N PRO A 291 -5.24 17.53 12.10
CA PRO A 291 -4.52 17.69 13.38
C PRO A 291 -5.20 17.05 14.60
N ASP A 292 -6.53 17.00 14.61
CA ASP A 292 -7.34 16.34 15.64
C ASP A 292 -7.42 14.81 15.47
N GLY A 293 -6.85 14.28 14.38
CA GLY A 293 -6.87 12.87 14.01
C GLY A 293 -8.08 12.46 13.17
N SER A 294 -9.02 13.35 12.86
CA SER A 294 -10.14 13.02 11.99
C SER A 294 -9.70 12.83 10.53
N VAL A 295 -10.44 12.00 9.80
CA VAL A 295 -10.19 11.78 8.36
C VAL A 295 -10.72 12.96 7.56
N PRO A 296 -9.97 13.52 6.60
CA PRO A 296 -10.49 14.55 5.70
C PRO A 296 -11.80 14.10 5.05
N PRO A 297 -12.87 14.92 5.12
CA PRO A 297 -14.20 14.54 4.63
C PRO A 297 -14.22 14.07 3.16
N GLU A 298 -13.34 14.63 2.34
CA GLU A 298 -13.22 14.33 0.91
C GLU A 298 -12.75 12.89 0.64
N ALA A 299 -12.11 12.25 1.61
CA ALA A 299 -11.67 10.86 1.49
C ALA A 299 -12.76 9.85 1.88
N VAL A 300 -13.73 10.24 2.71
CA VAL A 300 -14.68 9.31 3.35
C VAL A 300 -15.61 8.66 2.33
N GLU A 301 -16.35 9.46 1.57
CA GLU A 301 -17.33 8.94 0.60
C GLU A 301 -16.69 8.08 -0.49
N PRO A 302 -15.59 8.47 -1.15
CA PRO A 302 -14.92 7.60 -2.13
C PRO A 302 -14.47 6.25 -1.57
N LEU A 303 -13.97 6.20 -0.33
CA LEU A 303 -13.56 4.97 0.33
C LEU A 303 -14.76 4.09 0.67
N GLN A 304 -15.83 4.65 1.22
CA GLN A 304 -17.06 3.91 1.52
C GLN A 304 -17.74 3.37 0.25
N THR A 305 -17.76 4.15 -0.84
CA THR A 305 -18.28 3.69 -2.12
C THR A 305 -17.42 2.57 -2.71
N THR A 306 -16.09 2.69 -2.62
CA THR A 306 -15.16 1.60 -2.99
C THR A 306 -15.47 0.33 -2.20
N GLY A 307 -15.70 0.45 -0.89
CA GLY A 307 -16.04 -0.68 -0.04
C GLY A 307 -17.36 -1.34 -0.37
N ARG A 308 -18.41 -0.56 -0.66
CA ARG A 308 -19.68 -1.11 -1.14
C ARG A 308 -19.51 -1.91 -2.43
N TRP A 309 -18.70 -1.41 -3.36
CA TRP A 309 -18.37 -2.11 -4.60
C TRP A 309 -17.57 -3.39 -4.32
N LEU A 310 -16.54 -3.33 -3.47
CA LEU A 310 -15.74 -4.50 -3.10
C LEU A 310 -16.55 -5.57 -2.36
N LYS A 311 -17.56 -5.19 -1.59
CA LYS A 311 -18.49 -6.13 -0.97
C LYS A 311 -19.29 -6.92 -2.01
N ALA A 312 -19.61 -6.31 -3.14
CA ALA A 312 -20.35 -6.97 -4.21
C ALA A 312 -19.47 -7.79 -5.15
N TYR A 313 -18.26 -7.34 -5.44
CA TYR A 313 -17.42 -7.89 -6.51
C TYR A 313 -16.05 -8.39 -6.03
N GLY A 314 -15.59 -7.98 -4.84
CA GLY A 314 -14.21 -8.15 -4.39
C GLY A 314 -13.77 -9.61 -4.26
N ASP A 315 -14.63 -10.49 -3.75
CA ASP A 315 -14.31 -11.92 -3.58
C ASP A 315 -14.03 -12.61 -4.92
N ALA A 316 -14.70 -12.19 -5.98
CA ALA A 316 -14.47 -12.72 -7.31
C ALA A 316 -13.25 -12.06 -7.99
N ALA A 317 -13.21 -10.75 -8.01
CA ALA A 317 -12.37 -9.99 -8.94
C ALA A 317 -11.10 -9.37 -8.31
N VAL A 318 -10.98 -9.36 -6.96
CA VAL A 318 -9.89 -8.69 -6.25
C VAL A 318 -9.15 -9.62 -5.28
N TYR A 319 -9.87 -10.15 -4.27
CA TYR A 319 -9.25 -10.87 -3.16
C TYR A 319 -8.87 -12.30 -3.52
N GLY A 320 -7.99 -12.89 -2.68
CA GLY A 320 -7.54 -14.25 -2.85
C GLY A 320 -6.49 -14.36 -3.96
N ARG A 321 -6.19 -15.57 -4.37
CA ARG A 321 -5.08 -15.90 -5.26
C ARG A 321 -5.32 -15.47 -6.71
N LEU A 322 -5.41 -14.17 -6.95
CA LEU A 322 -5.29 -13.63 -8.30
C LEU A 322 -3.88 -13.88 -8.82
N THR A 323 -3.81 -14.32 -10.08
CA THR A 323 -2.56 -14.44 -10.82
C THR A 323 -2.33 -13.18 -11.66
N PRO A 324 -1.08 -12.83 -11.98
CA PRO A 324 -0.83 -11.85 -13.02
C PRO A 324 -1.57 -12.26 -14.30
N CYS A 325 -2.22 -11.31 -14.96
CA CYS A 325 -3.02 -11.62 -16.13
C CYS A 325 -2.17 -12.13 -17.29
N THR A 326 -2.55 -13.29 -17.84
CA THR A 326 -2.00 -13.81 -19.10
C THR A 326 -2.57 -13.06 -20.30
N VAL A 327 -3.75 -12.47 -20.14
CA VAL A 327 -4.43 -11.63 -21.14
C VAL A 327 -4.16 -10.15 -20.83
N LYS A 328 -3.91 -9.38 -21.88
CA LYS A 328 -3.58 -7.96 -21.72
C LYS A 328 -4.42 -7.13 -22.67
N ARG A 329 -4.89 -5.98 -22.18
CA ARG A 329 -5.69 -4.99 -22.91
C ARG A 329 -6.98 -5.56 -23.48
N ALA A 330 -8.04 -5.34 -22.75
CA ALA A 330 -9.37 -5.60 -23.26
C ALA A 330 -9.77 -4.62 -24.33
N SER A 331 -9.71 -3.36 -24.04
CA SER A 331 -10.08 -2.22 -24.90
C SER A 331 -9.87 -0.93 -24.10
N GLY A 332 -10.07 0.21 -24.71
CA GLY A 332 -10.11 1.49 -23.98
C GLY A 332 -11.25 1.61 -22.95
N VAL A 333 -12.20 0.66 -22.94
CA VAL A 333 -13.39 0.70 -22.07
C VAL A 333 -13.25 -0.12 -20.80
N GLY A 334 -12.17 -0.91 -20.63
CA GLY A 334 -11.98 -1.72 -19.41
C GLY A 334 -10.67 -2.48 -19.37
N ARG A 335 -10.45 -3.22 -18.26
CA ARG A 335 -9.27 -4.03 -18.02
C ARG A 335 -9.65 -5.34 -17.34
N PHE A 336 -8.66 -6.22 -17.17
CA PHE A 336 -8.85 -7.54 -16.58
C PHE A 336 -8.25 -7.67 -15.18
N SER A 337 -8.80 -8.61 -14.40
CA SER A 337 -8.10 -9.37 -13.37
C SER A 337 -8.32 -10.86 -13.65
N GLN A 338 -7.50 -11.77 -13.08
CA GLN A 338 -7.52 -13.18 -13.45
C GLN A 338 -7.31 -14.12 -12.27
N ARG A 339 -8.03 -15.26 -12.32
CA ARG A 339 -7.83 -16.39 -11.41
C ARG A 339 -7.90 -17.70 -12.20
N GLY A 340 -6.73 -18.22 -12.58
CA GLY A 340 -6.64 -19.41 -13.41
C GLY A 340 -7.32 -19.22 -14.76
N ASN A 341 -8.31 -20.07 -15.07
CA ASN A 341 -9.10 -20.01 -16.31
C ASN A 341 -10.27 -19.02 -16.26
N LYS A 342 -10.47 -18.30 -15.15
CA LYS A 342 -11.46 -17.24 -15.04
C LYS A 342 -10.80 -15.87 -15.15
N VAL A 343 -11.33 -15.07 -16.05
CA VAL A 343 -10.92 -13.68 -16.26
C VAL A 343 -12.11 -12.77 -15.94
N TYR A 344 -11.84 -11.75 -15.16
CA TYR A 344 -12.84 -10.77 -14.75
C TYR A 344 -12.58 -9.48 -15.53
N PHE A 345 -13.50 -9.15 -16.43
CA PHE A 345 -13.45 -7.89 -17.16
C PHE A 345 -14.17 -6.80 -16.39
N TRP A 346 -13.44 -5.76 -16.03
CA TRP A 346 -13.97 -4.56 -15.36
C TRP A 346 -14.25 -3.52 -16.42
N GLN A 347 -15.52 -3.28 -16.70
CA GLN A 347 -15.95 -2.27 -17.66
C GLN A 347 -16.02 -0.91 -16.98
N PHE A 348 -15.11 -0.02 -17.35
CA PHE A 348 -15.03 1.34 -16.81
C PHE A 348 -15.86 2.36 -17.59
N ILE A 349 -16.12 2.09 -18.85
CA ILE A 349 -16.90 2.93 -19.75
C ILE A 349 -17.94 2.03 -20.39
N GLN A 350 -19.20 2.41 -20.28
CA GLN A 350 -20.27 1.67 -20.94
C GLN A 350 -20.13 1.73 -22.46
N SER A 351 -20.37 0.61 -23.11
CA SER A 351 -20.29 0.45 -24.55
C SER A 351 -21.44 -0.44 -25.03
N PRO A 352 -22.06 -0.14 -26.18
CA PRO A 352 -23.15 -0.98 -26.72
C PRO A 352 -22.67 -2.37 -27.14
N GLN A 353 -21.36 -2.55 -27.32
CA GLN A 353 -20.74 -3.82 -27.68
C GLN A 353 -19.34 -3.90 -27.09
N LEU A 354 -18.98 -5.06 -26.55
CA LEU A 354 -17.60 -5.36 -26.12
C LEU A 354 -16.98 -6.33 -27.12
N ILE A 355 -15.77 -6.02 -27.56
CA ILE A 355 -15.01 -6.84 -28.51
C ILE A 355 -13.66 -7.16 -27.91
N PHE A 356 -13.38 -8.45 -27.74
CA PHE A 356 -12.11 -8.95 -27.21
C PHE A 356 -11.39 -9.75 -28.29
N GLY A 357 -10.27 -9.21 -28.79
CA GLY A 357 -9.50 -9.83 -29.87
C GLY A 357 -8.42 -10.79 -29.42
N GLY A 358 -8.05 -11.69 -30.31
CA GLY A 358 -6.85 -12.53 -30.18
C GLY A 358 -6.94 -13.72 -29.22
N PHE A 359 -8.09 -14.03 -28.65
CA PHE A 359 -8.24 -15.19 -27.79
C PHE A 359 -8.23 -16.50 -28.58
N GLU A 360 -7.23 -17.35 -28.33
CA GLU A 360 -7.13 -18.72 -28.89
C GLU A 360 -7.92 -19.72 -28.05
N THR A 361 -7.92 -19.54 -26.72
CA THR A 361 -8.62 -20.42 -25.81
C THR A 361 -10.13 -20.20 -25.94
N LYS A 362 -10.87 -21.30 -26.02
CA LYS A 362 -12.33 -21.24 -26.14
C LYS A 362 -12.98 -20.75 -24.85
N LEU A 363 -13.89 -19.80 -24.98
CA LEU A 363 -14.73 -19.28 -23.91
C LEU A 363 -15.93 -20.20 -23.69
N LYS A 364 -16.15 -20.61 -22.42
CA LYS A 364 -17.28 -21.45 -22.03
C LYS A 364 -18.52 -20.63 -21.68
N ALA A 365 -18.31 -19.57 -20.92
CA ALA A 365 -19.42 -18.77 -20.41
C ALA A 365 -18.97 -17.33 -20.09
N ILE A 366 -19.91 -16.42 -20.17
CA ILE A 366 -19.81 -15.06 -19.59
C ILE A 366 -20.96 -14.88 -18.62
N ARG A 367 -20.67 -14.31 -17.44
CA ARG A 367 -21.67 -14.02 -16.43
C ARG A 367 -21.52 -12.58 -15.94
N LEU A 368 -22.62 -11.89 -15.77
CA LEU A 368 -22.66 -10.60 -15.11
C LEU A 368 -22.56 -10.82 -13.59
N LEU A 369 -21.62 -10.15 -12.93
CA LEU A 369 -21.54 -10.16 -11.47
C LEU A 369 -22.33 -8.99 -10.86
N PRO A 370 -22.80 -9.10 -9.59
CA PRO A 370 -22.59 -10.22 -8.67
C PRO A 370 -23.60 -11.38 -8.85
N GLY A 371 -24.68 -11.22 -9.58
CA GLY A 371 -25.78 -12.19 -9.65
C GLY A 371 -25.48 -13.47 -10.47
N GLY A 372 -24.38 -13.50 -11.22
CA GLY A 372 -24.03 -14.65 -12.08
C GLY A 372 -24.92 -14.79 -13.31
N THR A 373 -25.66 -13.75 -13.71
CA THR A 373 -26.57 -13.78 -14.86
C THR A 373 -25.82 -14.08 -16.15
N PRO A 374 -26.20 -15.13 -16.90
CA PRO A 374 -25.55 -15.47 -18.16
C PRO A 374 -25.68 -14.33 -19.19
N ILE A 375 -24.57 -14.03 -19.86
CA ILE A 375 -24.52 -13.04 -20.93
C ILE A 375 -24.22 -13.75 -22.25
N PRO A 376 -25.03 -13.56 -23.31
CA PRO A 376 -24.76 -14.15 -24.62
C PRO A 376 -23.50 -13.57 -25.26
N PHE A 377 -22.76 -14.41 -25.96
CA PHE A 377 -21.57 -14.01 -26.69
C PHE A 377 -21.41 -14.84 -27.96
N GLU A 378 -20.64 -14.31 -28.87
CA GLU A 378 -20.18 -15.03 -30.08
C GLU A 378 -18.65 -15.06 -30.07
N GLN A 379 -18.07 -16.23 -30.33
CA GLN A 379 -16.62 -16.39 -30.48
C GLN A 379 -16.31 -17.00 -31.83
N ASN A 380 -15.42 -16.36 -32.57
CA ASN A 380 -14.82 -16.89 -33.79
C ASN A 380 -13.29 -16.86 -33.69
N SER A 381 -12.59 -17.22 -34.78
CA SER A 381 -11.12 -17.27 -34.80
C SER A 381 -10.41 -15.92 -34.60
N ARG A 382 -11.12 -14.81 -34.59
CA ARG A 382 -10.56 -13.47 -34.49
C ARG A 382 -10.91 -12.77 -33.18
N GLN A 383 -12.14 -12.99 -32.69
CA GLN A 383 -12.65 -12.18 -31.57
C GLN A 383 -13.79 -12.88 -30.83
N ILE A 384 -14.00 -12.41 -29.59
CA ILE A 384 -15.20 -12.65 -28.79
C ILE A 384 -16.01 -11.35 -28.83
N VAL A 385 -17.28 -11.44 -29.20
CA VAL A 385 -18.20 -10.31 -29.26
C VAL A 385 -19.28 -10.51 -28.21
N VAL A 386 -19.52 -9.50 -27.40
CA VAL A 386 -20.49 -9.52 -26.30
C VAL A 386 -21.38 -8.30 -26.42
N THR A 387 -22.70 -8.52 -26.28
CA THR A 387 -23.65 -7.43 -26.09
C THR A 387 -23.92 -7.28 -24.60
N PRO A 388 -23.41 -6.23 -23.94
CA PRO A 388 -23.68 -5.99 -22.53
C PRO A 388 -25.17 -5.81 -22.26
N PRO A 389 -25.65 -6.07 -21.04
CA PRO A 389 -27.01 -5.77 -20.67
C PRO A 389 -27.25 -4.25 -20.64
N PRO A 390 -28.52 -3.83 -20.59
CA PRO A 390 -28.87 -2.40 -20.44
C PRO A 390 -28.24 -1.80 -19.16
N ALA A 391 -27.99 -0.48 -19.21
CA ALA A 391 -27.27 0.24 -18.16
C ALA A 391 -27.87 0.06 -16.75
N GLU A 392 -29.19 -0.05 -16.65
CA GLU A 392 -29.90 -0.27 -15.38
C GLU A 392 -29.64 -1.64 -14.73
N GLN A 393 -29.12 -2.60 -15.47
CA GLN A 393 -28.71 -3.93 -14.98
C GLN A 393 -27.21 -3.98 -14.65
N CYS A 394 -26.47 -2.94 -15.03
CA CYS A 394 -25.04 -2.79 -14.74
C CYS A 394 -24.82 -2.27 -13.32
N ASP A 395 -23.54 -2.16 -12.91
CA ASP A 395 -23.21 -1.64 -11.59
C ASP A 395 -23.69 -0.19 -11.38
N GLN A 396 -24.45 0.00 -10.31
CA GLN A 396 -24.98 1.31 -9.88
C GLN A 396 -24.21 1.90 -8.69
N ILE A 397 -23.18 1.18 -8.16
CA ILE A 397 -22.42 1.61 -6.97
C ILE A 397 -21.31 2.58 -7.39
N ALA A 398 -20.47 2.15 -8.31
CA ALA A 398 -19.31 2.91 -8.79
C ALA A 398 -19.27 3.07 -10.32
N ASN A 399 -20.31 2.62 -11.02
CA ASN A 399 -20.37 2.53 -12.49
C ASN A 399 -19.22 1.72 -13.10
N ILE A 400 -18.81 0.65 -12.40
CA ILE A 400 -17.80 -0.31 -12.86
C ILE A 400 -18.39 -1.71 -12.84
N THR A 401 -18.85 -2.15 -13.99
CA THR A 401 -19.50 -3.45 -14.16
C THR A 401 -18.46 -4.56 -14.34
N VAL A 402 -18.67 -5.71 -13.72
CA VAL A 402 -17.75 -6.85 -13.81
C VAL A 402 -18.41 -8.02 -14.54
N PHE A 403 -17.73 -8.52 -15.56
CA PHE A 403 -18.08 -9.74 -16.27
C PHE A 403 -17.09 -10.84 -15.93
N GLU A 404 -17.58 -11.95 -15.40
CA GLU A 404 -16.79 -13.18 -15.25
C GLU A 404 -16.78 -13.91 -16.59
N MET A 405 -15.59 -14.13 -17.16
CA MET A 405 -15.36 -14.88 -18.39
C MET A 405 -14.67 -16.19 -18.03
N GLU A 406 -15.34 -17.33 -18.19
CA GLU A 406 -14.81 -18.65 -17.90
C GLU A 406 -14.35 -19.34 -19.20
N PHE A 407 -13.06 -19.64 -19.27
CA PHE A 407 -12.44 -20.33 -20.42
C PHE A 407 -12.31 -21.83 -20.19
N GLU A 408 -12.07 -22.61 -21.26
CA GLU A 408 -11.81 -24.06 -21.16
C GLU A 408 -10.52 -24.37 -20.40
N ASP A 409 -9.50 -23.50 -20.54
CA ASP A 409 -8.20 -23.57 -19.88
C ASP A 409 -7.71 -22.14 -19.57
N THR A 410 -6.52 -22.00 -18.99
CA THR A 410 -5.86 -20.69 -18.84
C THR A 410 -5.83 -19.98 -20.19
N PRO A 411 -6.42 -18.79 -20.30
CA PRO A 411 -6.58 -18.13 -21.58
C PRO A 411 -5.25 -17.71 -22.19
N VAL A 412 -5.11 -17.99 -23.47
CA VAL A 412 -4.03 -17.55 -24.34
C VAL A 412 -4.58 -16.48 -25.27
N GLN A 413 -3.90 -15.33 -25.31
CA GLN A 413 -4.25 -14.22 -26.20
C GLN A 413 -3.08 -13.89 -27.12
N ASN A 414 -3.31 -14.02 -28.43
CA ASN A 414 -2.38 -13.57 -29.45
C ASN A 414 -2.35 -12.05 -29.54
N ARG A 415 -1.15 -11.50 -29.60
CA ARG A 415 -0.96 -10.07 -29.81
C ARG A 415 -0.90 -9.77 -31.30
N CYS A 416 -1.42 -8.63 -31.70
CA CYS A 416 -1.27 -8.15 -33.06
C CYS A 416 0.22 -7.91 -33.36
N SER A 417 0.77 -8.66 -34.33
CA SER A 417 2.17 -8.55 -34.74
C SER A 417 2.51 -7.26 -35.48
N ALA A 418 1.51 -6.47 -35.86
CA ALA A 418 1.70 -5.23 -36.61
C ALA A 418 2.12 -4.05 -35.73
N TYR A 419 1.97 -4.17 -34.41
CA TYR A 419 2.46 -3.16 -33.49
C TYR A 419 3.66 -3.71 -32.70
N PRO A 420 4.77 -2.95 -32.62
CA PRO A 420 5.82 -3.28 -31.65
C PRO A 420 5.15 -3.42 -30.30
N GLN A 421 5.59 -4.40 -29.53
CA GLN A 421 4.98 -4.70 -28.23
C GLN A 421 5.11 -3.47 -27.34
N LEU A 422 4.03 -2.74 -27.17
CA LEU A 422 3.92 -1.78 -26.10
C LEU A 422 3.88 -2.60 -24.80
N HIS A 423 5.01 -2.74 -24.14
CA HIS A 423 5.04 -3.23 -22.78
C HIS A 423 4.19 -2.27 -21.94
N VAL A 424 3.27 -2.83 -21.16
CA VAL A 424 2.51 -2.04 -20.19
C VAL A 424 3.53 -1.52 -19.18
N GLY A 425 3.80 -0.22 -19.21
CA GLY A 425 4.85 0.42 -18.39
C GLY A 425 5.88 1.22 -19.19
N GLU A 426 6.06 0.96 -20.48
CA GLU A 426 6.83 1.84 -21.34
C GLU A 426 5.90 2.91 -21.92
N VAL A 427 5.88 4.06 -21.27
CA VAL A 427 5.46 5.29 -21.91
C VAL A 427 6.56 5.60 -22.90
N LEU A 428 6.30 5.44 -24.21
CA LEU A 428 7.10 6.12 -25.23
C LEU A 428 6.87 7.62 -25.00
N VAL A 429 7.80 8.23 -24.26
CA VAL A 429 7.95 9.68 -24.25
C VAL A 429 8.82 9.97 -25.46
N GLU A 430 8.23 10.46 -26.55
CA GLU A 430 8.92 11.28 -27.51
C GLU A 430 9.08 12.70 -27.00
#